data_17ad3362427c4c48efcc35e800d15b20
#
_entry.id   17ad3362427c4c48efcc35e800d15b20
#
_cell.length_a   1.000
_cell.length_b   1.000
_cell.length_c   1.000
_cell.angle_alpha   90.00
_cell.angle_beta   90.00
_cell.angle_gamma   90.00
#
_symmetry.space_group_name_H-M   'P 1'
#
loop_
_entity.id
_entity.type
_entity.pdbx_description
1 polymer ?
#
loop_
_entity_poly.entity_id
_entity_poly.type
_entity_poly.pdbx_seq_one_letter_code
_entity_poly.pdbx_strand_id
1 'polypeptide(L)'
;MSATEMKKEIPYKIYISEADMPKAWYNLRADMKNKPAPLLNPETLQPMTYEDLRPVFCDELIKQELDDTTPFVEIPEEIRSFYKMYRPAPLVRAYCLEEKLQTPAKIYYKFEGNNTSGSHKLNSAIAQAYYAKKQGLAGVTTETGAGQWGTALSMACAYLGLDCRVYMVKVSYEQKPFRREVMRTYGAQVTPSPSTTTEVGRKILEKHPGTGGSLGCAISEAVEAAGTLGNYRYVLGSVLNQVMLHQSVIGLETKIAMDQYGIKPDIIIGCAGGGSNLGGLIAPFMGEKLRGEADYRFIAVEPASCPSLTRGQFAYDYCDTGMICPLVKMKTLGSGFIPAPNHSGGLRYHGMNPILSQLYADGLMEATTVKQTEVFEAAEYFARVEGILPAPESSHAIRVAMDEAIKCRETGEEKTILFGLTGTGYFDMVAYEKFNNGQMTDYVPTDDDLAVGFAGLPKVEL
;
A
#
# COMPACT_ATOMS: atom_id res chain seq x y z
N MET A 1 16.34 49.97 3.90
CA MET A 1 17.05 48.84 3.30
C MET A 1 16.07 47.67 3.31
N SER A 2 15.50 47.30 2.19
CA SER A 2 14.60 46.17 2.09
C SER A 2 15.40 44.88 2.25
N ALA A 3 15.03 44.08 3.25
CA ALA A 3 15.54 42.76 3.38
C ALA A 3 15.07 41.95 2.12
N THR A 4 15.97 41.76 1.19
CA THR A 4 15.77 40.80 0.11
C THR A 4 15.62 39.45 0.81
N GLU A 5 14.43 38.89 0.84
CA GLU A 5 14.21 37.49 1.22
C GLU A 5 15.10 36.63 0.32
N MET A 6 16.21 36.16 0.86
CA MET A 6 17.02 35.15 0.18
C MET A 6 16.12 33.95 0.03
N LYS A 7 15.71 33.64 -1.23
CA LYS A 7 15.04 32.36 -1.54
C LYS A 7 15.91 31.25 -0.96
N LYS A 8 15.41 30.55 0.02
CA LYS A 8 16.07 29.40 0.63
C LYS A 8 16.35 28.40 -0.49
N GLU A 9 17.61 28.08 -0.75
CA GLU A 9 17.96 27.04 -1.73
C GLU A 9 17.39 25.72 -1.26
N ILE A 10 16.67 25.00 -2.14
CA ILE A 10 16.04 23.73 -1.80
C ILE A 10 17.10 22.64 -1.78
N PRO A 11 17.36 21.99 -0.63
CA PRO A 11 18.37 20.92 -0.55
C PRO A 11 17.89 19.67 -1.28
N TYR A 12 18.82 18.76 -1.65
CA TYR A 12 18.50 17.45 -2.21
C TYR A 12 17.54 16.65 -1.32
N LYS A 13 17.79 16.66 -0.01
CA LYS A 13 16.99 15.94 0.99
C LYS A 13 16.45 16.92 2.01
N ILE A 14 15.14 16.95 2.11
CA ILE A 14 14.42 17.73 3.11
C ILE A 14 14.01 16.77 4.23
N TYR A 15 14.47 17.05 5.44
CA TYR A 15 14.03 16.39 6.66
C TYR A 15 13.29 17.40 7.54
N ILE A 16 12.18 16.98 8.09
CA ILE A 16 11.58 17.72 9.22
C ILE A 16 12.32 17.33 10.51
N SER A 17 12.17 18.14 11.57
CA SER A 17 12.70 17.73 12.87
C SER A 17 11.84 16.65 13.52
N GLU A 18 12.40 15.87 14.47
CA GLU A 18 11.59 14.93 15.26
C GLU A 18 10.46 15.64 16.04
N ALA A 19 10.67 16.88 16.43
CA ALA A 19 9.67 17.67 17.13
C ALA A 19 8.45 18.03 16.25
N ASP A 20 8.67 18.14 14.94
CA ASP A 20 7.67 18.48 13.94
C ASP A 20 6.95 17.24 13.36
N MET A 21 7.37 16.04 13.77
CA MET A 21 6.70 14.82 13.32
C MET A 21 5.21 14.81 13.70
N PRO A 22 4.34 14.26 12.84
CA PRO A 22 2.90 14.18 13.11
C PRO A 22 2.59 13.50 14.46
N LYS A 23 1.72 14.13 15.23
CA LYS A 23 1.24 13.63 16.54
C LYS A 23 -0.11 12.92 16.44
N ALA A 24 -0.76 13.04 15.30
CA ALA A 24 -2.02 12.37 14.99
C ALA A 24 -2.01 11.87 13.55
N TRP A 25 -2.69 10.77 13.31
CA TRP A 25 -3.04 10.32 11.96
C TRP A 25 -4.24 11.10 11.44
N TYR A 26 -4.32 11.28 10.13
CA TYR A 26 -5.44 11.96 9.50
C TYR A 26 -6.40 10.97 8.85
N ASN A 27 -7.64 10.99 9.29
CA ASN A 27 -8.71 10.19 8.75
C ASN A 27 -9.44 10.97 7.64
N LEU A 28 -9.05 10.71 6.41
CA LEU A 28 -9.59 11.38 5.23
C LEU A 28 -11.12 11.23 5.10
N ARG A 29 -11.71 10.14 5.63
CA ARG A 29 -13.16 9.93 5.59
C ARG A 29 -13.96 11.03 6.26
N ALA A 30 -13.38 11.69 7.26
CA ALA A 30 -14.07 12.79 7.96
C ALA A 30 -14.40 13.98 7.03
N ASP A 31 -13.57 14.20 6.01
CA ASP A 31 -13.75 15.28 5.03
C ASP A 31 -14.44 14.82 3.73
N MET A 32 -14.66 13.51 3.55
CA MET A 32 -15.34 12.98 2.38
C MET A 32 -16.84 13.27 2.40
N LYS A 33 -17.33 13.86 1.32
CA LYS A 33 -18.78 14.09 1.11
C LYS A 33 -19.51 12.78 0.84
N ASN A 34 -18.95 11.95 -0.06
CA ASN A 34 -19.41 10.60 -0.32
C ASN A 34 -18.50 9.63 0.41
N LYS A 35 -18.94 9.12 1.55
CA LYS A 35 -18.16 8.17 2.35
C LYS A 35 -18.19 6.78 1.73
N PRO A 36 -17.14 5.96 1.93
CA PRO A 36 -17.17 4.56 1.56
C PRO A 36 -18.36 3.84 2.21
N ALA A 37 -18.98 2.94 1.48
CA ALA A 37 -20.06 2.12 2.01
C ALA A 37 -19.57 1.20 3.15
N PRO A 38 -20.43 0.80 4.11
CA PRO A 38 -20.04 -0.03 5.24
C PRO A 38 -19.58 -1.42 4.80
N LEU A 39 -18.76 -2.06 5.62
CA LEU A 39 -18.51 -3.50 5.52
C LEU A 39 -19.79 -4.28 5.77
N LEU A 40 -20.06 -5.32 4.99
CA LEU A 40 -21.26 -6.16 5.18
C LEU A 40 -20.89 -7.56 5.64
N ASN A 41 -21.72 -8.09 6.50
CA ASN A 41 -21.69 -9.51 6.85
C ASN A 41 -22.10 -10.33 5.62
N PRO A 42 -21.32 -11.32 5.18
CA PRO A 42 -21.59 -12.05 3.94
C PRO A 42 -22.86 -12.92 4.00
N GLU A 43 -23.31 -13.31 5.21
CA GLU A 43 -24.49 -14.16 5.38
C GLU A 43 -25.79 -13.35 5.48
N THR A 44 -25.74 -12.22 6.21
CA THR A 44 -26.93 -11.41 6.50
C THR A 44 -27.07 -10.19 5.61
N LEU A 45 -26.02 -9.79 4.92
CA LEU A 45 -25.87 -8.55 4.14
C LEU A 45 -26.14 -7.27 4.96
N GLN A 46 -26.09 -7.36 6.28
CA GLN A 46 -26.21 -6.21 7.16
C GLN A 46 -24.83 -5.59 7.43
N PRO A 47 -24.75 -4.29 7.71
CA PRO A 47 -23.51 -3.64 8.12
C PRO A 47 -22.87 -4.37 9.30
N MET A 48 -21.54 -4.60 9.18
CA MET A 48 -20.75 -5.21 10.26
C MET A 48 -20.70 -4.28 11.45
N THR A 49 -20.90 -4.85 12.62
CA THR A 49 -20.78 -4.17 13.90
C THR A 49 -19.39 -4.39 14.51
N TYR A 50 -19.09 -3.67 15.58
CA TYR A 50 -17.89 -3.90 16.38
C TYR A 50 -17.78 -5.37 16.86
N GLU A 51 -18.88 -5.94 17.36
CA GLU A 51 -18.89 -7.31 17.88
C GLU A 51 -18.69 -8.37 16.77
N ASP A 52 -19.14 -8.11 15.56
CA ASP A 52 -18.93 -9.00 14.40
C ASP A 52 -17.44 -9.05 14.00
N LEU A 53 -16.72 -7.94 14.14
CA LEU A 53 -15.29 -7.84 13.78
C LEU A 53 -14.33 -8.29 14.87
N ARG A 54 -14.79 -8.31 16.12
CA ARG A 54 -13.97 -8.61 17.32
C ARG A 54 -13.29 -9.99 17.32
N PRO A 55 -13.88 -11.07 16.76
CA PRO A 55 -13.18 -12.34 16.65
C PRO A 55 -11.92 -12.29 15.75
N VAL A 56 -11.90 -11.36 14.78
CA VAL A 56 -10.84 -11.27 13.76
C VAL A 56 -9.82 -10.20 14.09
N PHE A 57 -10.24 -9.01 14.54
CA PHE A 57 -9.37 -7.84 14.70
C PHE A 57 -9.19 -7.41 16.16
N CYS A 58 -8.13 -6.65 16.42
CA CYS A 58 -7.94 -5.99 17.71
C CYS A 58 -8.99 -4.89 17.92
N ASP A 59 -9.41 -4.72 19.18
CA ASP A 59 -10.48 -3.79 19.56
C ASP A 59 -10.26 -2.36 19.07
N GLU A 60 -9.04 -1.82 19.20
CA GLU A 60 -8.74 -0.46 18.75
C GLU A 60 -8.72 -0.33 17.22
N LEU A 61 -8.26 -1.37 16.53
CA LEU A 61 -8.25 -1.39 15.07
C LEU A 61 -9.67 -1.41 14.50
N ILE A 62 -10.62 -2.06 15.18
CA ILE A 62 -12.04 -2.04 14.81
C ILE A 62 -12.63 -0.64 14.95
N LYS A 63 -12.33 0.06 16.05
CA LYS A 63 -12.79 1.45 16.25
C LYS A 63 -12.29 2.34 15.13
N GLN A 64 -11.00 2.25 14.79
CA GLN A 64 -10.39 3.02 13.70
C GLN A 64 -10.95 2.65 12.33
N GLU A 65 -11.29 1.37 12.10
CA GLU A 65 -11.94 0.93 10.86
C GLU A 65 -13.33 1.51 10.70
N LEU A 66 -14.13 1.54 11.77
CA LEU A 66 -15.52 1.98 11.74
C LEU A 66 -15.70 3.50 11.88
N ASP A 67 -14.72 4.22 12.45
CA ASP A 67 -14.80 5.67 12.65
C ASP A 67 -14.56 6.42 11.32
N ASP A 68 -15.60 7.06 10.83
CA ASP A 68 -15.57 7.88 9.62
C ASP A 68 -15.82 9.38 9.89
N THR A 69 -15.77 9.79 11.15
CA THR A 69 -16.14 11.14 11.61
C THR A 69 -15.01 11.91 12.28
N THR A 70 -14.13 11.22 13.01
CA THR A 70 -13.01 11.84 13.71
C THR A 70 -11.89 12.17 12.72
N PRO A 71 -11.57 13.46 12.48
CA PRO A 71 -10.58 13.81 11.44
C PRO A 71 -9.14 13.49 11.85
N PHE A 72 -8.80 13.62 13.14
CA PHE A 72 -7.46 13.36 13.64
C PHE A 72 -7.50 12.36 14.79
N VAL A 73 -6.78 11.25 14.62
CA VAL A 73 -6.64 10.20 15.62
C VAL A 73 -5.25 10.28 16.22
N GLU A 74 -5.16 10.50 17.54
CA GLU A 74 -3.88 10.66 18.23
C GLU A 74 -2.99 9.42 18.04
N ILE A 75 -1.70 9.65 17.74
CA ILE A 75 -0.67 8.62 17.70
C ILE A 75 -0.13 8.43 19.13
N PRO A 76 -0.31 7.26 19.76
CA PRO A 76 0.24 6.98 21.08
C PRO A 76 1.74 7.29 21.19
N GLU A 77 2.18 7.77 22.37
CA GLU A 77 3.58 8.16 22.59
C GLU A 77 4.55 7.02 22.28
N GLU A 78 4.17 5.78 22.62
CA GLU A 78 4.99 4.59 22.38
C GLU A 78 5.18 4.34 20.87
N ILE A 79 4.12 4.54 20.05
CA ILE A 79 4.22 4.44 18.59
C ILE A 79 5.09 5.58 18.05
N ARG A 80 4.92 6.81 18.56
CA ARG A 80 5.76 7.96 18.16
C ARG A 80 7.22 7.74 18.51
N SER A 81 7.50 7.17 19.67
CA SER A 81 8.87 6.81 20.09
C SER A 81 9.49 5.77 19.16
N PHE A 82 8.70 4.79 18.72
CA PHE A 82 9.17 3.83 17.73
C PHE A 82 9.38 4.48 16.36
N TYR A 83 8.49 5.37 15.94
CA TYR A 83 8.65 6.11 14.68
C TYR A 83 9.97 6.87 14.63
N LYS A 84 10.44 7.47 15.71
CA LYS A 84 11.74 8.18 15.77
C LYS A 84 12.93 7.31 15.44
N MET A 85 12.83 5.97 15.53
CA MET A 85 13.92 5.06 15.17
C MET A 85 14.20 5.04 13.66
N TYR A 86 13.25 5.42 12.80
CA TYR A 86 13.42 5.38 11.35
C TYR A 86 12.75 6.54 10.60
N ARG A 87 12.04 7.41 11.30
CA ARG A 87 11.44 8.64 10.78
C ARG A 87 12.10 9.85 11.46
N PRO A 88 12.07 11.04 10.83
CA PRO A 88 11.37 11.38 9.59
C PRO A 88 12.01 10.73 8.36
N ALA A 89 11.16 10.31 7.40
CA ALA A 89 11.63 9.84 6.10
C ALA A 89 11.91 11.05 5.17
N PRO A 90 12.96 11.01 4.33
CA PRO A 90 13.32 12.16 3.51
C PRO A 90 12.29 12.43 2.39
N LEU A 91 12.01 13.71 2.17
CA LEU A 91 11.51 14.22 0.90
C LEU A 91 12.72 14.62 0.06
N VAL A 92 12.89 14.01 -1.10
CA VAL A 92 14.07 14.20 -1.95
C VAL A 92 13.65 14.92 -3.22
N ARG A 93 14.43 15.91 -3.64
CA ARG A 93 14.31 16.50 -4.96
C ARG A 93 15.21 15.78 -5.95
N ALA A 94 14.62 15.31 -7.03
CA ALA A 94 15.29 14.49 -8.05
C ALA A 94 16.03 15.37 -9.08
N TYR A 95 16.99 16.19 -8.64
CA TYR A 95 17.75 17.10 -9.51
C TYR A 95 18.42 16.39 -10.67
N CYS A 96 19.04 15.22 -10.41
CA CYS A 96 19.70 14.45 -11.47
C CYS A 96 18.68 13.94 -12.51
N LEU A 97 17.52 13.52 -12.08
CA LEU A 97 16.45 13.07 -12.97
C LEU A 97 15.89 14.23 -13.79
N GLU A 98 15.65 15.40 -13.18
CA GLU A 98 15.22 16.62 -13.88
C GLU A 98 16.21 16.99 -15.00
N GLU A 99 17.51 17.00 -14.69
CA GLU A 99 18.59 17.30 -15.65
C GLU A 99 18.62 16.28 -16.79
N LYS A 100 18.59 14.98 -16.46
CA LYS A 100 18.67 13.91 -17.47
C LYS A 100 17.46 13.85 -18.38
N LEU A 101 16.26 14.18 -17.88
CA LEU A 101 15.05 14.29 -18.67
C LEU A 101 14.96 15.62 -19.45
N GLN A 102 15.83 16.58 -19.16
CA GLN A 102 15.83 17.94 -19.73
C GLN A 102 14.44 18.60 -19.60
N THR A 103 13.84 18.48 -18.42
CA THR A 103 12.47 18.95 -18.14
C THR A 103 12.48 20.22 -17.29
N PRO A 104 11.54 21.15 -17.50
CA PRO A 104 11.29 22.24 -16.56
C PRO A 104 10.55 21.79 -15.30
N ALA A 105 10.00 20.57 -15.27
CA ALA A 105 9.31 20.05 -14.10
C ALA A 105 10.24 19.95 -12.90
N LYS A 106 9.70 20.20 -11.71
CA LYS A 106 10.35 19.97 -10.41
C LYS A 106 9.85 18.64 -9.85
N ILE A 107 10.75 17.68 -9.71
CA ILE A 107 10.41 16.31 -9.32
C ILE A 107 10.83 16.05 -7.88
N TYR A 108 9.87 15.61 -7.06
CA TYR A 108 10.11 15.22 -5.67
C TYR A 108 9.63 13.80 -5.42
N TYR A 109 10.33 13.09 -4.54
CA TYR A 109 9.85 11.78 -4.08
C TYR A 109 9.96 11.63 -2.57
N LYS A 110 8.91 11.06 -1.96
CA LYS A 110 8.90 10.67 -0.56
C LYS A 110 9.50 9.29 -0.41
N PHE A 111 10.68 9.19 0.19
CA PHE A 111 11.45 7.96 0.25
C PHE A 111 11.12 7.14 1.50
N GLU A 112 10.11 6.30 1.42
CA GLU A 112 9.68 5.38 2.49
C GLU A 112 10.46 4.05 2.52
N GLY A 113 11.22 3.73 1.48
CA GLY A 113 12.11 2.57 1.46
C GLY A 113 13.38 2.73 2.29
N ASN A 114 13.61 3.92 2.84
CA ASN A 114 14.79 4.27 3.63
C ASN A 114 14.64 3.91 5.12
N ASN A 115 14.14 2.73 5.42
CA ASN A 115 14.04 2.21 6.78
C ASN A 115 14.45 0.74 6.82
N THR A 116 14.61 0.19 8.03
CA THR A 116 15.12 -1.17 8.25
C THR A 116 14.24 -2.28 7.68
N SER A 117 12.95 -2.06 7.52
CA SER A 117 12.05 -3.01 6.85
C SER A 117 12.08 -2.89 5.32
N GLY A 118 12.65 -1.82 4.81
CA GLY A 118 12.77 -1.52 3.39
C GLY A 118 11.49 -1.05 2.71
N SER A 119 10.44 -0.69 3.47
CA SER A 119 9.20 -0.18 2.88
C SER A 119 8.34 0.64 3.85
N HIS A 120 7.35 1.39 3.29
CA HIS A 120 6.33 2.14 4.03
C HIS A 120 5.48 1.29 4.99
N LYS A 121 5.44 -0.01 4.81
CA LYS A 121 4.54 -0.90 5.56
C LYS A 121 4.84 -0.93 7.06
N LEU A 122 6.06 -0.58 7.46
CA LEU A 122 6.46 -0.49 8.85
C LEU A 122 5.59 0.48 9.67
N ASN A 123 5.11 1.56 9.04
CA ASN A 123 4.27 2.56 9.71
C ASN A 123 2.99 1.95 10.31
N SER A 124 2.31 1.10 9.55
CA SER A 124 1.10 0.42 10.03
C SER A 124 1.41 -0.84 10.84
N ALA A 125 2.49 -1.54 10.51
CA ALA A 125 2.90 -2.75 11.24
C ALA A 125 3.13 -2.47 12.73
N ILE A 126 3.81 -1.36 13.03
CA ILE A 126 4.05 -0.93 14.42
C ILE A 126 2.74 -0.60 15.13
N ALA A 127 1.85 0.15 14.48
CA ALA A 127 0.57 0.52 15.08
C ALA A 127 -0.28 -0.71 15.40
N GLN A 128 -0.42 -1.63 14.45
CA GLN A 128 -1.22 -2.83 14.62
C GLN A 128 -0.61 -3.77 15.68
N ALA A 129 0.71 -3.99 15.66
CA ALA A 129 1.38 -4.81 16.67
C ALA A 129 1.30 -4.16 18.08
N TYR A 130 1.41 -2.83 18.19
CA TYR A 130 1.24 -2.12 19.45
C TYR A 130 -0.15 -2.33 20.04
N TYR A 131 -1.21 -2.19 19.25
CA TYR A 131 -2.57 -2.40 19.74
C TYR A 131 -2.84 -3.87 20.09
N ALA A 132 -2.28 -4.81 19.35
CA ALA A 132 -2.32 -6.22 19.71
C ALA A 132 -1.66 -6.49 21.06
N LYS A 133 -0.46 -5.93 21.29
CA LYS A 133 0.24 -6.03 22.58
C LYS A 133 -0.52 -5.38 23.71
N LYS A 134 -1.05 -4.17 23.49
CA LYS A 134 -1.82 -3.43 24.49
C LYS A 134 -3.10 -4.16 24.91
N GLN A 135 -3.72 -4.90 23.99
CA GLN A 135 -4.89 -5.74 24.26
C GLN A 135 -4.52 -7.04 25.02
N GLY A 136 -3.24 -7.36 25.19
CA GLY A 136 -2.77 -8.56 25.86
C GLY A 136 -2.82 -9.83 25.00
N LEU A 137 -2.76 -9.69 23.67
CA LEU A 137 -2.71 -10.83 22.77
C LEU A 137 -1.36 -11.55 22.86
N ALA A 138 -1.37 -12.86 22.63
CA ALA A 138 -0.15 -13.68 22.56
C ALA A 138 0.60 -13.46 21.23
N GLY A 139 -0.14 -13.19 20.15
CA GLY A 139 0.44 -12.99 18.83
C GLY A 139 -0.57 -12.52 17.81
N VAL A 140 -0.08 -12.42 16.59
CA VAL A 140 -0.85 -12.02 15.43
C VAL A 140 -0.64 -12.98 14.26
N THR A 141 -1.65 -13.07 13.41
CA THR A 141 -1.58 -13.78 12.13
C THR A 141 -1.69 -12.77 10.99
N THR A 142 -1.08 -13.07 9.86
CA THR A 142 -1.14 -12.19 8.69
C THR A 142 -0.82 -12.91 7.40
N GLU A 143 -1.24 -12.31 6.29
CA GLU A 143 -0.80 -12.64 4.94
C GLU A 143 0.43 -11.82 4.54
N THR A 144 1.12 -12.25 3.49
CA THR A 144 2.06 -11.40 2.76
C THR A 144 2.21 -11.86 1.31
N GLY A 145 2.18 -10.90 0.37
CA GLY A 145 2.41 -11.16 -1.06
C GLY A 145 3.90 -11.32 -1.36
N ALA A 146 4.60 -10.21 -1.59
CA ALA A 146 6.03 -10.18 -1.89
C ALA A 146 6.94 -10.33 -0.67
N GLY A 147 6.38 -10.33 0.55
CA GLY A 147 7.12 -10.41 1.81
C GLY A 147 7.42 -9.07 2.46
N GLN A 148 7.10 -7.95 1.85
CA GLN A 148 7.35 -6.61 2.42
C GLN A 148 6.53 -6.37 3.70
N TRP A 149 5.26 -6.73 3.68
CA TRP A 149 4.40 -6.62 4.86
C TRP A 149 4.82 -7.59 5.96
N GLY A 150 5.04 -8.86 5.61
CA GLY A 150 5.52 -9.86 6.56
C GLY A 150 6.83 -9.44 7.23
N THR A 151 7.79 -8.85 6.48
CA THR A 151 9.04 -8.32 7.03
C THR A 151 8.79 -7.19 8.04
N ALA A 152 7.95 -6.22 7.69
CA ALA A 152 7.65 -5.09 8.56
C ALA A 152 6.93 -5.54 9.85
N LEU A 153 5.96 -6.45 9.73
CA LEU A 153 5.22 -6.97 10.88
C LEU A 153 6.10 -7.85 11.77
N SER A 154 6.95 -8.72 11.18
CA SER A 154 7.88 -9.54 11.94
C SER A 154 8.82 -8.70 12.80
N MET A 155 9.32 -7.59 12.25
CA MET A 155 10.14 -6.63 12.98
C MET A 155 9.36 -5.98 14.13
N ALA A 156 8.15 -5.50 13.87
CA ALA A 156 7.30 -4.88 14.88
C ALA A 156 6.94 -5.87 16.02
N CYS A 157 6.62 -7.12 15.68
CA CYS A 157 6.33 -8.17 16.64
C CYS A 157 7.55 -8.55 17.48
N ALA A 158 8.74 -8.66 16.88
CA ALA A 158 9.99 -8.91 17.61
C ALA A 158 10.27 -7.82 18.64
N TYR A 159 10.11 -6.55 18.25
CA TYR A 159 10.28 -5.42 19.15
C TYR A 159 9.29 -5.44 20.32
N LEU A 160 8.03 -5.79 20.07
CA LEU A 160 6.96 -5.78 21.08
C LEU A 160 6.81 -7.13 21.84
N GLY A 161 7.59 -8.15 21.49
CA GLY A 161 7.51 -9.48 22.12
C GLY A 161 6.20 -10.20 21.83
N LEU A 162 5.73 -10.16 20.57
CA LEU A 162 4.55 -10.88 20.09
C LEU A 162 4.96 -12.04 19.18
N ASP A 163 4.24 -13.15 19.26
CA ASP A 163 4.34 -14.21 18.24
C ASP A 163 3.77 -13.71 16.89
N CYS A 164 4.40 -14.11 15.79
CA CYS A 164 4.03 -13.66 14.45
C CYS A 164 3.90 -14.86 13.51
N ARG A 165 2.70 -15.08 12.96
CA ARG A 165 2.38 -16.14 12.00
C ARG A 165 2.10 -15.53 10.64
N VAL A 166 2.95 -15.79 9.66
CA VAL A 166 2.89 -15.20 8.33
C VAL A 166 2.54 -16.27 7.29
N TYR A 167 1.45 -16.08 6.57
CA TYR A 167 1.09 -16.86 5.39
C TYR A 167 1.58 -16.12 4.14
N MET A 168 2.60 -16.67 3.48
CA MET A 168 3.24 -16.02 2.33
C MET A 168 2.79 -16.69 1.03
N VAL A 169 2.37 -15.89 0.05
CA VAL A 169 2.00 -16.39 -1.28
C VAL A 169 3.10 -17.34 -1.80
N LYS A 170 2.75 -18.57 -2.12
CA LYS A 170 3.68 -19.67 -2.42
C LYS A 170 4.70 -19.33 -3.49
N VAL A 171 4.28 -18.75 -4.60
CA VAL A 171 5.20 -18.34 -5.68
C VAL A 171 6.23 -17.32 -5.18
N SER A 172 5.84 -16.40 -4.31
CA SER A 172 6.76 -15.42 -3.71
C SER A 172 7.65 -16.04 -2.64
N TYR A 173 7.14 -17.00 -1.88
CA TYR A 173 7.92 -17.77 -0.89
C TYR A 173 9.11 -18.47 -1.54
N GLU A 174 8.93 -18.98 -2.77
CA GLU A 174 9.98 -19.63 -3.54
C GLU A 174 10.91 -18.62 -4.24
N GLN A 175 10.37 -17.56 -4.82
CA GLN A 175 11.12 -16.57 -5.61
C GLN A 175 11.89 -15.54 -4.76
N LYS A 176 11.50 -15.34 -3.50
CA LYS A 176 12.08 -14.31 -2.63
C LYS A 176 12.61 -14.91 -1.31
N PRO A 177 13.61 -15.83 -1.37
CA PRO A 177 14.08 -16.55 -0.19
C PRO A 177 14.64 -15.63 0.88
N PHE A 178 15.30 -14.53 0.51
CA PHE A 178 15.91 -13.60 1.48
C PHE A 178 14.86 -12.87 2.31
N ARG A 179 13.70 -12.51 1.76
CA ARG A 179 12.60 -11.93 2.56
C ARG A 179 12.08 -12.92 3.59
N ARG A 180 11.93 -14.19 3.20
CA ARG A 180 11.55 -15.26 4.13
C ARG A 180 12.56 -15.37 5.27
N GLU A 181 13.86 -15.37 4.97
CA GLU A 181 14.89 -15.49 6.00
C GLU A 181 14.95 -14.26 6.91
N VAL A 182 14.70 -13.05 6.40
CA VAL A 182 14.56 -11.84 7.24
C VAL A 182 13.40 -11.98 8.22
N MET A 183 12.21 -12.41 7.77
CA MET A 183 11.08 -12.66 8.66
C MET A 183 11.40 -13.69 9.75
N ARG A 184 12.06 -14.80 9.37
CA ARG A 184 12.49 -15.84 10.32
C ARG A 184 13.56 -15.33 11.28
N THR A 185 14.46 -14.47 10.84
CA THR A 185 15.47 -13.84 11.69
C THR A 185 14.84 -12.95 12.76
N TYR A 186 13.72 -12.29 12.45
CA TYR A 186 12.90 -11.58 13.44
C TYR A 186 11.98 -12.49 14.28
N GLY A 187 12.07 -13.82 14.11
CA GLY A 187 11.33 -14.79 14.92
C GLY A 187 9.95 -15.17 14.39
N ALA A 188 9.54 -14.68 13.22
CA ALA A 188 8.25 -15.03 12.63
C ALA A 188 8.24 -16.47 12.09
N GLN A 189 7.10 -17.13 12.19
CA GLN A 189 6.83 -18.40 11.51
C GLN A 189 6.21 -18.10 10.15
N VAL A 190 6.87 -18.54 9.08
CA VAL A 190 6.46 -18.25 7.70
C VAL A 190 6.02 -19.52 7.00
N THR A 191 4.75 -19.56 6.59
CA THR A 191 4.12 -20.69 5.91
C THR A 191 3.79 -20.33 4.47
N PRO A 192 4.17 -21.14 3.45
CA PRO A 192 3.75 -20.91 2.07
C PRO A 192 2.24 -21.15 1.93
N SER A 193 1.52 -20.23 1.26
CA SER A 193 0.06 -20.28 1.09
C SER A 193 -0.32 -20.42 -0.41
N PRO A 194 -1.30 -21.30 -0.73
CA PRO A 194 -2.08 -22.13 0.17
C PRO A 194 -1.29 -23.30 0.76
N SER A 195 -1.64 -23.72 1.99
CA SER A 195 -0.97 -24.74 2.76
C SER A 195 -1.92 -25.86 3.21
N THR A 196 -1.37 -26.91 3.80
CA THR A 196 -2.16 -27.98 4.44
C THR A 196 -2.40 -27.74 5.93
N THR A 197 -1.92 -26.61 6.48
CA THR A 197 -2.00 -26.32 7.92
C THR A 197 -3.37 -25.80 8.33
N THR A 198 -4.14 -25.23 7.40
CA THR A 198 -5.49 -24.71 7.60
C THR A 198 -6.52 -25.51 6.80
N GLU A 199 -7.78 -25.46 7.20
CA GLU A 199 -8.86 -26.14 6.47
C GLU A 199 -9.11 -25.46 5.13
N VAL A 200 -9.17 -24.12 5.12
CA VAL A 200 -9.37 -23.33 3.90
C VAL A 200 -8.22 -23.54 2.92
N GLY A 201 -6.99 -23.64 3.40
CA GLY A 201 -5.82 -23.91 2.55
C GLY A 201 -5.92 -25.27 1.87
N ARG A 202 -6.34 -26.32 2.60
CA ARG A 202 -6.58 -27.67 2.02
C ARG A 202 -7.68 -27.63 0.95
N LYS A 203 -8.81 -26.96 1.22
CA LYS A 203 -9.92 -26.80 0.24
C LYS A 203 -9.46 -26.09 -1.04
N ILE A 204 -8.63 -25.05 -0.89
CA ILE A 204 -8.07 -24.33 -2.05
C ILE A 204 -7.15 -25.24 -2.86
N LEU A 205 -6.27 -26.04 -2.20
CA LEU A 205 -5.38 -26.96 -2.88
C LEU A 205 -6.13 -28.10 -3.59
N GLU A 206 -7.22 -28.59 -3.01
CA GLU A 206 -8.09 -29.60 -3.65
C GLU A 206 -8.76 -29.04 -4.92
N LYS A 207 -9.27 -27.81 -4.85
CA LYS A 207 -9.95 -27.14 -5.97
C LYS A 207 -8.98 -26.69 -7.08
N HIS A 208 -7.77 -26.27 -6.69
CA HIS A 208 -6.76 -25.74 -7.59
C HIS A 208 -5.39 -26.38 -7.35
N PRO A 209 -5.21 -27.68 -7.71
CA PRO A 209 -3.94 -28.39 -7.56
C PRO A 209 -2.82 -27.65 -8.31
N GLY A 210 -1.67 -27.45 -7.67
CA GLY A 210 -0.51 -26.81 -8.30
C GLY A 210 -0.57 -25.27 -8.38
N THR A 211 -1.58 -24.62 -7.77
CA THR A 211 -1.64 -23.15 -7.71
C THR A 211 -0.41 -22.56 -7.02
N GLY A 212 0.09 -21.44 -7.55
CA GLY A 212 1.12 -20.60 -6.92
C GLY A 212 0.59 -19.74 -5.77
N GLY A 213 -0.72 -19.79 -5.52
CA GLY A 213 -1.41 -18.99 -4.53
C GLY A 213 -1.65 -17.54 -4.95
N SER A 214 -2.44 -16.87 -4.15
CA SER A 214 -2.73 -15.43 -4.28
C SER A 214 -2.73 -14.78 -2.91
N LEU A 215 -2.80 -13.45 -2.87
CA LEU A 215 -2.95 -12.73 -1.61
C LEU A 215 -4.28 -13.11 -0.92
N GLY A 216 -5.36 -13.28 -1.69
CA GLY A 216 -6.65 -13.74 -1.18
C GLY A 216 -6.58 -15.11 -0.51
N CYS A 217 -5.81 -16.06 -1.05
CA CYS A 217 -5.58 -17.37 -0.39
C CYS A 217 -4.88 -17.19 0.95
N ALA A 218 -3.83 -16.38 1.00
CA ALA A 218 -3.06 -16.14 2.22
C ALA A 218 -3.88 -15.39 3.29
N ILE A 219 -4.76 -14.48 2.89
CA ILE A 219 -5.73 -13.82 3.78
C ILE A 219 -6.65 -14.86 4.43
N SER A 220 -7.28 -15.72 3.63
CA SER A 220 -8.17 -16.77 4.15
C SER A 220 -7.48 -17.64 5.22
N GLU A 221 -6.25 -18.10 4.96
CA GLU A 221 -5.50 -18.92 5.91
C GLU A 221 -5.14 -18.14 7.18
N ALA A 222 -4.73 -16.89 7.05
CA ALA A 222 -4.37 -16.05 8.20
C ALA A 222 -5.57 -15.74 9.11
N VAL A 223 -6.74 -15.49 8.52
CA VAL A 223 -7.99 -15.25 9.26
C VAL A 223 -8.45 -16.52 9.97
N GLU A 224 -8.44 -17.69 9.32
CA GLU A 224 -8.76 -18.96 9.96
C GLU A 224 -7.80 -19.25 11.11
N ALA A 225 -6.50 -19.02 10.92
CA ALA A 225 -5.50 -19.23 11.96
C ALA A 225 -5.72 -18.30 13.17
N ALA A 226 -6.12 -17.05 12.96
CA ALA A 226 -6.46 -16.14 14.06
C ALA A 226 -7.59 -16.69 14.93
N GLY A 227 -8.62 -17.25 14.30
CA GLY A 227 -9.75 -17.84 15.01
C GLY A 227 -9.42 -19.14 15.75
N THR A 228 -8.49 -19.95 15.22
CA THR A 228 -8.16 -21.26 15.78
C THR A 228 -7.03 -21.25 16.82
N LEU A 229 -6.14 -20.26 16.79
CA LEU A 229 -5.01 -20.14 17.73
C LEU A 229 -5.39 -19.51 19.10
N GLY A 230 -6.65 -19.16 19.32
CA GLY A 230 -7.15 -18.64 20.58
C GLY A 230 -6.82 -17.16 20.79
N ASN A 231 -5.75 -16.83 21.55
CA ASN A 231 -5.40 -15.44 21.88
C ASN A 231 -4.58 -14.75 20.79
N TYR A 232 -5.03 -14.86 19.54
CA TYR A 232 -4.46 -14.21 18.36
C TYR A 232 -5.51 -13.36 17.66
N ARG A 233 -5.05 -12.38 16.87
CA ARG A 233 -5.87 -11.61 15.95
C ARG A 233 -5.17 -11.46 14.62
N TYR A 234 -5.96 -11.30 13.58
CA TYR A 234 -5.49 -11.02 12.24
C TYR A 234 -5.13 -9.53 12.11
N VAL A 235 -4.02 -9.27 11.44
CA VAL A 235 -3.56 -7.93 11.04
C VAL A 235 -3.16 -7.96 9.57
N LEU A 236 -3.26 -6.82 8.88
CA LEU A 236 -3.08 -6.79 7.43
C LEU A 236 -2.34 -5.54 6.95
N GLY A 237 -1.68 -5.69 5.79
CA GLY A 237 -0.75 -4.69 5.24
C GLY A 237 -1.36 -3.68 4.28
N SER A 238 -2.66 -3.76 3.95
CA SER A 238 -3.32 -2.87 3.00
C SER A 238 -4.84 -3.02 3.05
N VAL A 239 -5.56 -2.36 2.13
CA VAL A 239 -7.00 -2.45 1.83
C VAL A 239 -7.91 -1.78 2.83
N LEU A 240 -7.84 -2.09 4.14
CA LEU A 240 -8.75 -1.54 5.14
C LEU A 240 -8.44 -0.07 5.49
N ASN A 241 -9.47 0.62 5.98
CA ASN A 241 -9.40 2.06 6.28
C ASN A 241 -8.42 2.37 7.41
N GLN A 242 -8.35 1.53 8.43
CA GLN A 242 -7.39 1.66 9.53
C GLN A 242 -5.93 1.62 9.04
N VAL A 243 -5.63 0.80 8.03
CA VAL A 243 -4.27 0.74 7.46
C VAL A 243 -3.94 2.04 6.73
N MET A 244 -4.88 2.57 5.94
CA MET A 244 -4.70 3.85 5.27
C MET A 244 -4.59 5.01 6.28
N LEU A 245 -5.34 4.97 7.38
CA LEU A 245 -5.21 5.92 8.49
C LEU A 245 -3.75 5.96 9.01
N HIS A 246 -3.16 4.81 9.34
CA HIS A 246 -1.78 4.74 9.82
C HIS A 246 -0.78 5.25 8.77
N GLN A 247 -1.03 4.99 7.49
CA GLN A 247 -0.15 5.44 6.41
C GLN A 247 -0.27 6.95 6.14
N SER A 248 -1.27 7.64 6.67
CA SER A 248 -1.39 9.11 6.53
C SER A 248 -0.17 9.87 7.06
N VAL A 249 0.63 9.27 7.95
CA VAL A 249 1.90 9.82 8.41
C VAL A 249 2.85 10.15 7.25
N ILE A 250 2.79 9.41 6.14
CA ILE A 250 3.60 9.66 4.93
C ILE A 250 3.27 11.04 4.36
N GLY A 251 1.99 11.27 4.10
CA GLY A 251 1.51 12.52 3.51
C GLY A 251 1.65 13.71 4.45
N LEU A 252 1.31 13.53 5.73
CA LEU A 252 1.43 14.57 6.75
C LEU A 252 2.88 15.07 6.87
N GLU A 253 3.83 14.16 6.98
CA GLU A 253 5.26 14.48 7.05
C GLU A 253 5.75 15.11 5.74
N THR A 254 5.27 14.63 4.60
CA THR A 254 5.58 15.20 3.28
C THR A 254 5.09 16.65 3.18
N LYS A 255 3.84 16.90 3.61
CA LYS A 255 3.26 18.25 3.58
C LYS A 255 4.04 19.22 4.45
N ILE A 256 4.38 18.83 5.68
CA ILE A 256 5.21 19.66 6.56
C ILE A 256 6.55 20.00 5.90
N ALA A 257 7.22 18.99 5.29
CA ALA A 257 8.49 19.20 4.60
C ALA A 257 8.36 20.16 3.40
N MET A 258 7.29 20.03 2.61
CA MET A 258 7.01 20.93 1.48
C MET A 258 6.68 22.35 1.94
N ASP A 259 5.86 22.50 2.96
CA ASP A 259 5.45 23.80 3.50
C ASP A 259 6.65 24.60 4.05
N GLN A 260 7.64 23.94 4.65
CA GLN A 260 8.88 24.59 5.13
C GLN A 260 9.66 25.34 4.04
N TYR A 261 9.48 24.94 2.77
CA TYR A 261 10.14 25.53 1.61
C TYR A 261 9.18 26.21 0.64
N GLY A 262 7.89 26.32 1.00
CA GLY A 262 6.85 26.90 0.13
C GLY A 262 6.61 26.11 -1.16
N ILE A 263 6.84 24.79 -1.12
CA ILE A 263 6.64 23.90 -2.27
C ILE A 263 5.17 23.45 -2.31
N LYS A 264 4.54 23.62 -3.48
CA LYS A 264 3.17 23.11 -3.73
C LYS A 264 3.22 22.13 -4.89
N PRO A 265 2.78 20.87 -4.73
CA PRO A 265 2.72 19.93 -5.83
C PRO A 265 1.54 20.24 -6.74
N ASP A 266 1.71 20.09 -8.05
CA ASP A 266 0.63 20.12 -9.04
C ASP A 266 0.09 18.71 -9.27
N ILE A 267 1.00 17.71 -9.26
CA ILE A 267 0.70 16.31 -9.56
C ILE A 267 1.26 15.44 -8.44
N ILE A 268 0.43 14.56 -7.89
CA ILE A 268 0.84 13.59 -6.85
C ILE A 268 0.57 12.18 -7.37
N ILE A 269 1.60 11.33 -7.39
CA ILE A 269 1.60 10.03 -8.04
C ILE A 269 1.97 8.95 -7.03
N GLY A 270 1.27 7.83 -7.03
CA GLY A 270 1.63 6.67 -6.23
C GLY A 270 1.24 5.36 -6.88
N CYS A 271 2.00 4.31 -6.60
CA CYS A 271 1.62 2.97 -7.03
C CYS A 271 0.44 2.46 -6.21
N ALA A 272 -0.43 1.69 -6.84
CA ALA A 272 -1.66 1.20 -6.25
C ALA A 272 -1.83 -0.31 -6.45
N GLY A 273 -1.77 -1.04 -5.34
CA GLY A 273 -2.25 -2.41 -5.21
C GLY A 273 -3.52 -2.39 -4.37
N GLY A 274 -3.43 -2.71 -3.07
CA GLY A 274 -4.52 -2.44 -2.12
C GLY A 274 -4.68 -0.96 -1.74
N GLY A 275 -3.78 -0.07 -2.15
CA GLY A 275 -3.93 1.38 -2.11
C GLY A 275 -3.37 2.11 -0.89
N SER A 276 -2.89 1.41 0.15
CA SER A 276 -2.55 2.06 1.43
C SER A 276 -1.42 3.10 1.33
N ASN A 277 -0.37 2.85 0.51
CA ASN A 277 0.72 3.82 0.35
C ASN A 277 0.26 5.08 -0.38
N LEU A 278 -0.48 4.93 -1.48
CA LEU A 278 -1.04 6.04 -2.23
C LEU A 278 -1.99 6.85 -1.35
N GLY A 279 -2.94 6.16 -0.69
CA GLY A 279 -3.90 6.79 0.20
C GLY A 279 -3.24 7.56 1.34
N GLY A 280 -2.19 6.99 1.95
CA GLY A 280 -1.42 7.66 2.98
C GLY A 280 -0.70 8.91 2.48
N LEU A 281 -0.07 8.83 1.30
CA LEU A 281 0.63 9.97 0.69
C LEU A 281 -0.33 11.11 0.34
N ILE A 282 -1.46 10.79 -0.30
CA ILE A 282 -2.39 11.82 -0.77
C ILE A 282 -3.30 12.38 0.33
N ALA A 283 -3.45 11.70 1.47
CA ALA A 283 -4.46 12.02 2.47
C ALA A 283 -4.55 13.51 2.82
N PRO A 284 -3.51 14.21 3.28
CA PRO A 284 -3.63 15.63 3.64
C PRO A 284 -3.90 16.53 2.44
N PHE A 285 -3.34 16.23 1.28
CA PHE A 285 -3.56 16.97 0.03
C PHE A 285 -4.98 16.77 -0.50
N MET A 286 -5.48 15.53 -0.45
CA MET A 286 -6.86 15.23 -0.82
C MET A 286 -7.84 15.90 0.16
N GLY A 287 -7.52 15.97 1.45
CA GLY A 287 -8.30 16.70 2.44
C GLY A 287 -8.42 18.19 2.08
N GLU A 288 -7.33 18.85 1.69
CA GLU A 288 -7.36 20.24 1.21
C GLU A 288 -8.23 20.40 -0.04
N LYS A 289 -8.14 19.46 -1.00
CA LYS A 289 -9.00 19.45 -2.20
C LYS A 289 -10.48 19.28 -1.84
N LEU A 290 -10.81 18.37 -0.94
CA LEU A 290 -12.19 18.14 -0.50
C LEU A 290 -12.80 19.35 0.23
N ARG A 291 -11.99 20.10 0.98
CA ARG A 291 -12.40 21.35 1.63
C ARG A 291 -12.38 22.57 0.71
N GLY A 292 -11.91 22.42 -0.55
CA GLY A 292 -11.82 23.51 -1.52
C GLY A 292 -10.67 24.49 -1.26
N GLU A 293 -9.64 24.07 -0.52
CA GLU A 293 -8.48 24.89 -0.14
C GLU A 293 -7.39 24.88 -1.22
N ALA A 294 -7.30 23.79 -1.98
CA ALA A 294 -6.35 23.62 -3.07
C ALA A 294 -6.88 22.65 -4.14
N ASP A 295 -6.28 22.72 -5.32
CA ASP A 295 -6.55 21.75 -6.40
C ASP A 295 -5.25 21.02 -6.78
N TYR A 296 -5.26 19.72 -6.66
CA TYR A 296 -4.18 18.83 -6.99
C TYR A 296 -4.67 17.76 -7.97
N ARG A 297 -3.79 17.33 -8.88
CA ARG A 297 -4.03 16.17 -9.73
C ARG A 297 -3.41 14.94 -9.08
N PHE A 298 -4.21 13.91 -8.84
CA PHE A 298 -3.77 12.65 -8.24
C PHE A 298 -3.80 11.53 -9.27
N ILE A 299 -2.72 10.74 -9.35
CA ILE A 299 -2.62 9.62 -10.28
C ILE A 299 -2.27 8.33 -9.52
N ALA A 300 -3.19 7.38 -9.55
CA ALA A 300 -2.92 6.01 -9.10
C ALA A 300 -2.29 5.22 -10.25
N VAL A 301 -1.21 4.49 -9.98
CA VAL A 301 -0.52 3.69 -10.99
C VAL A 301 -0.60 2.21 -10.63
N GLU A 302 -1.28 1.45 -11.47
CA GLU A 302 -1.49 0.01 -11.30
C GLU A 302 -0.60 -0.80 -12.24
N PRO A 303 -0.26 -2.06 -11.90
CA PRO A 303 0.30 -2.98 -12.88
C PRO A 303 -0.75 -3.32 -13.95
N ALA A 304 -0.36 -3.31 -15.22
CA ALA A 304 -1.24 -3.69 -16.33
C ALA A 304 -1.81 -5.11 -16.18
N SER A 305 -1.13 -5.96 -15.41
CA SER A 305 -1.56 -7.34 -15.10
C SER A 305 -2.61 -7.46 -13.98
N CYS A 306 -2.88 -6.36 -13.25
CA CYS A 306 -3.85 -6.35 -12.13
C CYS A 306 -4.54 -4.97 -12.03
N PRO A 307 -5.38 -4.59 -13.02
CA PRO A 307 -5.91 -3.24 -13.20
C PRO A 307 -7.24 -3.04 -12.45
N SER A 308 -7.21 -3.06 -11.11
CA SER A 308 -8.41 -3.04 -10.28
C SER A 308 -9.19 -1.71 -10.35
N LEU A 309 -8.52 -0.55 -10.38
CA LEU A 309 -9.19 0.75 -10.55
C LEU A 309 -9.66 0.95 -11.98
N THR A 310 -8.77 0.74 -12.96
CA THR A 310 -9.02 1.11 -14.36
C THR A 310 -9.98 0.18 -15.07
N ARG A 311 -9.99 -1.12 -14.73
CA ARG A 311 -10.84 -2.13 -15.40
C ARG A 311 -11.75 -2.92 -14.43
N GLY A 312 -11.61 -2.72 -13.12
CA GLY A 312 -12.45 -3.37 -12.11
C GLY A 312 -13.87 -2.78 -12.04
N GLN A 313 -14.81 -3.56 -11.53
CA GLN A 313 -16.16 -3.10 -11.21
C GLN A 313 -16.18 -2.43 -9.83
N PHE A 314 -17.05 -1.44 -9.63
CA PHE A 314 -17.29 -0.86 -8.31
C PHE A 314 -18.46 -1.59 -7.65
N ALA A 315 -18.13 -2.62 -6.88
CA ALA A 315 -19.11 -3.56 -6.33
C ALA A 315 -18.69 -4.04 -4.93
N TYR A 316 -19.61 -4.67 -4.21
CA TYR A 316 -19.26 -5.46 -3.04
C TYR A 316 -18.56 -6.74 -3.47
N ASP A 317 -17.46 -7.07 -2.80
CA ASP A 317 -16.71 -8.30 -3.03
C ASP A 317 -16.05 -8.77 -1.74
N TYR A 318 -15.66 -10.04 -1.71
CA TYR A 318 -14.84 -10.58 -0.61
C TYR A 318 -13.42 -10.06 -0.68
N CYS A 319 -12.84 -9.83 0.49
CA CYS A 319 -11.41 -9.48 0.58
C CYS A 319 -10.50 -10.68 0.32
N ASP A 320 -11.02 -11.91 0.33
CA ASP A 320 -10.27 -13.15 0.29
C ASP A 320 -10.87 -14.18 -0.68
N THR A 321 -10.03 -15.13 -1.10
CA THR A 321 -10.42 -16.19 -2.04
C THR A 321 -11.31 -17.27 -1.40
N GLY A 322 -11.16 -17.49 -0.09
CA GLY A 322 -11.95 -18.47 0.68
C GLY A 322 -13.36 -17.97 1.06
N MET A 323 -13.67 -16.71 0.77
CA MET A 323 -14.96 -16.08 1.07
C MET A 323 -15.36 -16.14 2.56
N ILE A 324 -14.40 -15.97 3.45
CA ILE A 324 -14.61 -15.97 4.91
C ILE A 324 -14.52 -14.57 5.54
N CYS A 325 -14.04 -13.57 4.76
CA CYS A 325 -13.96 -12.18 5.18
C CYS A 325 -15.27 -11.41 4.90
N PRO A 326 -15.47 -10.25 5.56
CA PRO A 326 -16.56 -9.34 5.23
C PRO A 326 -16.57 -8.93 3.76
N LEU A 327 -17.77 -8.55 3.27
CA LEU A 327 -17.91 -7.92 1.96
C LEU A 327 -17.52 -6.43 2.06
N VAL A 328 -16.72 -6.00 1.10
CA VAL A 328 -16.24 -4.61 1.00
C VAL A 328 -16.67 -4.03 -0.35
N LYS A 329 -17.27 -2.84 -0.34
CA LYS A 329 -17.55 -2.12 -1.58
C LYS A 329 -16.28 -1.44 -2.07
N MET A 330 -15.77 -1.93 -3.20
CA MET A 330 -14.49 -1.51 -3.74
C MET A 330 -14.46 -1.64 -5.27
N LYS A 331 -13.47 -1.03 -5.88
CA LYS A 331 -13.09 -1.37 -7.26
C LYS A 331 -12.40 -2.73 -7.22
N THR A 332 -12.95 -3.71 -7.91
CA THR A 332 -12.50 -5.11 -7.83
C THR A 332 -12.50 -5.81 -9.19
N LEU A 333 -11.58 -6.75 -9.34
CA LEU A 333 -11.51 -7.70 -10.46
C LEU A 333 -12.26 -9.02 -10.14
N GLY A 334 -12.86 -9.10 -8.94
CA GLY A 334 -13.47 -10.31 -8.39
C GLY A 334 -12.51 -11.10 -7.50
N SER A 335 -12.98 -11.57 -6.34
CA SER A 335 -12.19 -12.34 -5.35
C SER A 335 -11.65 -13.67 -5.90
N GLY A 336 -12.26 -14.19 -6.95
CA GLY A 336 -11.79 -15.36 -7.70
C GLY A 336 -10.71 -15.05 -8.75
N PHE A 337 -10.43 -13.78 -9.05
CA PHE A 337 -9.40 -13.40 -10.00
C PHE A 337 -8.00 -13.62 -9.39
N ILE A 338 -7.19 -14.44 -10.05
CA ILE A 338 -5.81 -14.71 -9.65
C ILE A 338 -4.89 -13.95 -10.63
N PRO A 339 -4.26 -12.85 -10.20
CA PRO A 339 -3.34 -12.10 -11.05
C PRO A 339 -2.19 -12.96 -11.55
N ALA A 340 -1.80 -12.77 -12.82
CA ALA A 340 -0.64 -13.43 -13.38
C ALA A 340 0.63 -13.14 -12.54
N PRO A 341 1.59 -14.08 -12.48
CA PRO A 341 2.83 -13.87 -11.76
C PRO A 341 3.62 -12.71 -12.38
N ASN A 342 3.62 -11.56 -11.73
CA ASN A 342 4.50 -10.45 -12.00
C ASN A 342 5.46 -10.24 -10.83
N HIS A 343 6.50 -9.45 -11.03
CA HIS A 343 7.51 -9.21 -10.01
C HIS A 343 7.16 -8.08 -9.02
N SER A 344 6.00 -7.43 -9.19
CA SER A 344 5.46 -6.42 -8.26
C SER A 344 4.42 -7.07 -7.34
N GLY A 345 4.86 -8.05 -6.55
CA GLY A 345 3.97 -8.88 -5.72
C GLY A 345 3.11 -8.10 -4.72
N GLY A 346 3.57 -6.92 -4.28
CA GLY A 346 2.81 -6.02 -3.42
C GLY A 346 1.63 -5.31 -4.10
N LEU A 347 1.54 -5.36 -5.44
CA LEU A 347 0.44 -4.79 -6.22
C LEU A 347 -0.50 -5.87 -6.82
N ARG A 348 -0.32 -7.15 -6.46
CA ARG A 348 -1.12 -8.28 -6.96
C ARG A 348 -2.30 -8.57 -6.05
N TYR A 349 -3.26 -7.66 -6.00
CA TYR A 349 -4.50 -7.82 -5.24
C TYR A 349 -5.70 -7.46 -6.10
N HIS A 350 -6.78 -8.25 -6.01
CA HIS A 350 -7.95 -8.10 -6.87
C HIS A 350 -8.80 -6.87 -6.57
N GLY A 351 -8.66 -6.27 -5.38
CA GLY A 351 -9.48 -5.15 -4.92
C GLY A 351 -8.68 -3.93 -4.49
N MET A 352 -9.35 -2.80 -4.40
CA MET A 352 -8.77 -1.52 -4.00
C MET A 352 -9.42 -1.04 -2.70
N ASN A 353 -8.63 -0.35 -1.86
CA ASN A 353 -9.15 0.30 -0.65
C ASN A 353 -10.45 1.07 -0.91
N PRO A 354 -11.47 0.96 -0.05
CA PRO A 354 -12.78 1.59 -0.24
C PRO A 354 -12.73 3.12 -0.40
N ILE A 355 -11.83 3.80 0.32
CA ILE A 355 -11.66 5.26 0.21
C ILE A 355 -11.15 5.62 -1.20
N LEU A 356 -10.11 4.97 -1.67
CA LEU A 356 -9.57 5.24 -3.01
C LEU A 356 -10.56 4.84 -4.11
N SER A 357 -11.29 3.76 -3.92
CA SER A 357 -12.35 3.34 -4.83
C SER A 357 -13.45 4.39 -4.95
N GLN A 358 -13.87 4.98 -3.83
CA GLN A 358 -14.86 6.04 -3.79
C GLN A 358 -14.32 7.34 -4.42
N LEU A 359 -13.09 7.76 -4.08
CA LEU A 359 -12.47 8.95 -4.67
C LEU A 359 -12.31 8.84 -6.18
N TYR A 360 -11.98 7.65 -6.68
CA TYR A 360 -11.90 7.38 -8.12
C TYR A 360 -13.29 7.41 -8.77
N ALA A 361 -14.29 6.81 -8.15
CA ALA A 361 -15.68 6.84 -8.63
C ALA A 361 -16.27 8.25 -8.66
N ASP A 362 -15.87 9.12 -7.72
CA ASP A 362 -16.26 10.52 -7.65
C ASP A 362 -15.49 11.43 -8.62
N GLY A 363 -14.53 10.89 -9.39
CA GLY A 363 -13.72 11.64 -10.36
C GLY A 363 -12.67 12.56 -9.70
N LEU A 364 -12.33 12.31 -8.43
CA LEU A 364 -11.38 13.14 -7.66
C LEU A 364 -9.92 12.74 -7.88
N MET A 365 -9.68 11.58 -8.47
CA MET A 365 -8.37 11.07 -8.85
C MET A 365 -8.42 10.29 -10.15
N GLU A 366 -7.27 10.21 -10.82
CA GLU A 366 -7.06 9.44 -12.05
C GLU A 366 -6.39 8.10 -11.74
N ALA A 367 -6.48 7.15 -12.67
CA ALA A 367 -5.74 5.91 -12.61
C ALA A 367 -5.16 5.56 -13.99
N THR A 368 -4.00 4.94 -14.00
CA THR A 368 -3.35 4.42 -15.19
C THR A 368 -2.62 3.12 -14.91
N THR A 369 -2.29 2.37 -15.96
CA THR A 369 -1.55 1.11 -15.85
C THR A 369 -0.20 1.19 -16.52
N VAL A 370 0.77 0.41 -16.03
CA VAL A 370 2.10 0.27 -16.62
C VAL A 370 2.44 -1.21 -16.74
N LYS A 371 3.04 -1.59 -17.87
CA LYS A 371 3.54 -2.96 -18.10
C LYS A 371 4.82 -3.20 -17.30
N GLN A 372 5.07 -4.46 -16.88
CA GLN A 372 6.22 -4.71 -16.03
C GLN A 372 7.57 -4.44 -16.71
N THR A 373 7.72 -4.63 -18.02
CA THR A 373 8.94 -4.28 -18.75
C THR A 373 9.22 -2.78 -18.68
N GLU A 374 8.21 -1.93 -18.89
CA GLU A 374 8.29 -0.47 -18.76
C GLU A 374 8.63 -0.04 -17.31
N VAL A 375 8.11 -0.78 -16.33
CA VAL A 375 8.40 -0.56 -14.90
C VAL A 375 9.90 -0.80 -14.62
N PHE A 376 10.48 -1.90 -15.12
CA PHE A 376 11.89 -2.21 -14.89
C PHE A 376 12.83 -1.33 -15.70
N GLU A 377 12.45 -0.89 -16.91
CA GLU A 377 13.17 0.15 -17.66
C GLU A 377 13.28 1.44 -16.83
N ALA A 378 12.15 1.91 -16.27
CA ALA A 378 12.13 3.10 -15.43
C ALA A 378 12.92 2.89 -14.11
N ALA A 379 12.83 1.70 -13.51
CA ALA A 379 13.55 1.35 -12.29
C ALA A 379 15.06 1.42 -12.48
N GLU A 380 15.59 0.82 -13.56
CA GLU A 380 17.02 0.86 -13.85
C GLU A 380 17.50 2.25 -14.26
N TYR A 381 16.68 2.97 -15.04
CA TYR A 381 17.02 4.34 -15.38
C TYR A 381 17.14 5.21 -14.13
N PHE A 382 16.15 5.12 -13.24
CA PHE A 382 16.14 5.83 -11.96
C PHE A 382 17.35 5.44 -11.08
N ALA A 383 17.65 4.15 -10.98
CA ALA A 383 18.79 3.67 -10.21
C ALA A 383 20.12 4.22 -10.73
N ARG A 384 20.30 4.30 -12.05
CA ARG A 384 21.52 4.86 -12.67
C ARG A 384 21.63 6.37 -12.51
N VAL A 385 20.50 7.08 -12.40
CA VAL A 385 20.46 8.55 -12.34
C VAL A 385 20.46 9.06 -10.90
N GLU A 386 19.62 8.49 -10.04
CA GLU A 386 19.42 8.92 -8.65
C GLU A 386 20.22 8.09 -7.62
N GLY A 387 20.86 6.98 -8.05
CA GLY A 387 21.66 6.12 -7.18
C GLY A 387 20.84 5.30 -6.19
N ILE A 388 19.53 5.17 -6.38
CA ILE A 388 18.60 4.42 -5.51
C ILE A 388 18.00 3.29 -6.30
N LEU A 389 18.16 2.05 -5.82
CA LEU A 389 17.52 0.87 -6.42
C LEU A 389 16.09 0.74 -5.87
N PRO A 390 15.05 1.04 -6.67
CA PRO A 390 13.68 1.05 -6.19
C PRO A 390 13.06 -0.35 -6.19
N ALA A 391 12.08 -0.57 -5.30
CA ALA A 391 11.22 -1.74 -5.42
C ALA A 391 10.41 -1.70 -6.73
N PRO A 392 10.10 -2.85 -7.35
CA PRO A 392 9.27 -2.91 -8.55
C PRO A 392 7.92 -2.21 -8.39
N GLU A 393 7.33 -2.29 -7.20
CA GLU A 393 6.09 -1.59 -6.87
C GLU A 393 6.24 -0.07 -7.03
N SER A 394 7.28 0.52 -6.43
CA SER A 394 7.54 1.97 -6.50
C SER A 394 7.83 2.44 -7.92
N SER A 395 8.41 1.56 -8.73
CA SER A 395 8.82 1.87 -10.10
C SER A 395 7.65 2.15 -11.04
N HIS A 396 6.43 1.72 -10.68
CA HIS A 396 5.21 2.13 -11.37
C HIS A 396 5.01 3.65 -11.26
N ALA A 397 5.16 4.21 -10.06
CA ALA A 397 5.06 5.64 -9.83
C ALA A 397 6.22 6.41 -10.49
N ILE A 398 7.43 5.85 -10.47
CA ILE A 398 8.60 6.44 -11.16
C ILE A 398 8.32 6.57 -12.65
N ARG A 399 7.81 5.52 -13.31
CA ARG A 399 7.51 5.54 -14.74
C ARG A 399 6.56 6.67 -15.09
N VAL A 400 5.45 6.79 -14.39
CA VAL A 400 4.46 7.83 -14.67
C VAL A 400 4.97 9.23 -14.31
N ALA A 401 5.78 9.37 -13.25
CA ALA A 401 6.43 10.64 -12.92
C ALA A 401 7.39 11.09 -14.02
N MET A 402 8.14 10.17 -14.63
CA MET A 402 8.99 10.44 -15.79
C MET A 402 8.15 10.84 -17.01
N ASP A 403 7.06 10.14 -17.27
CA ASP A 403 6.16 10.45 -18.41
C ASP A 403 5.53 11.84 -18.26
N GLU A 404 5.08 12.23 -17.06
CA GLU A 404 4.56 13.57 -16.78
C GLU A 404 5.66 14.66 -16.92
N ALA A 405 6.88 14.36 -16.47
CA ALA A 405 8.02 15.25 -16.64
C ALA A 405 8.41 15.44 -18.12
N ILE A 406 8.34 14.39 -18.93
CA ILE A 406 8.55 14.45 -20.38
C ILE A 406 7.48 15.31 -21.04
N LYS A 407 6.20 15.16 -20.65
CA LYS A 407 5.12 16.05 -21.14
C LYS A 407 5.41 17.52 -20.80
N CYS A 408 5.91 17.82 -19.60
CA CYS A 408 6.32 19.17 -19.23
C CYS A 408 7.45 19.70 -20.15
N ARG A 409 8.41 18.86 -20.53
CA ARG A 409 9.43 19.23 -21.50
C ARG A 409 8.85 19.56 -22.88
N GLU A 410 7.89 18.75 -23.34
CA GLU A 410 7.27 18.91 -24.66
C GLU A 410 6.35 20.12 -24.74
N THR A 411 5.65 20.44 -23.64
CA THR A 411 4.73 21.58 -23.57
C THR A 411 5.40 22.87 -23.09
N GLY A 412 6.58 22.79 -22.49
CA GLY A 412 7.25 23.91 -21.82
C GLY A 412 6.61 24.32 -20.48
N GLU A 413 5.65 23.55 -19.95
CA GLU A 413 5.00 23.84 -18.68
C GLU A 413 5.90 23.46 -17.49
N GLU A 414 6.07 24.36 -16.54
CA GLU A 414 6.72 24.08 -15.26
C GLU A 414 5.67 23.54 -14.27
N LYS A 415 5.79 22.26 -13.86
CA LYS A 415 4.95 21.63 -12.85
C LYS A 415 5.79 21.00 -11.74
N THR A 416 5.26 20.98 -10.55
CA THR A 416 5.84 20.27 -9.42
C THR A 416 5.19 18.89 -9.31
N ILE A 417 5.99 17.84 -9.49
CA ILE A 417 5.56 16.44 -9.45
C ILE A 417 6.07 15.83 -8.15
N LEU A 418 5.17 15.25 -7.36
CA LEU A 418 5.48 14.48 -6.15
C LEU A 418 5.11 13.03 -6.39
N PHE A 419 6.02 12.09 -6.10
CA PHE A 419 5.67 10.68 -6.11
C PHE A 419 6.13 9.92 -4.86
N GLY A 420 5.48 8.80 -4.57
CA GLY A 420 5.85 7.89 -3.49
C GLY A 420 6.89 6.88 -3.91
N LEU A 421 8.09 6.93 -3.31
CA LEU A 421 9.12 5.89 -3.42
C LEU A 421 9.00 4.95 -2.21
N THR A 422 8.12 3.96 -2.32
CA THR A 422 7.55 3.22 -1.21
C THR A 422 8.40 2.08 -0.68
N GLY A 423 9.42 1.63 -1.44
CA GLY A 423 10.25 0.50 -1.05
C GLY A 423 11.59 0.43 -1.76
N THR A 424 12.52 -0.29 -1.12
CA THR A 424 13.83 -0.63 -1.69
C THR A 424 13.76 -1.89 -2.54
N GLY A 425 14.57 -1.96 -3.61
CA GLY A 425 14.65 -3.08 -4.56
C GLY A 425 15.67 -4.16 -4.23
N TYR A 426 16.47 -4.00 -3.17
CA TYR A 426 17.54 -4.95 -2.87
C TYR A 426 17.08 -6.39 -2.61
N PHE A 427 15.83 -6.59 -2.22
CA PHE A 427 15.24 -7.93 -2.09
C PHE A 427 14.62 -8.47 -3.38
N ASP A 428 14.65 -7.70 -4.47
CA ASP A 428 13.99 -8.02 -5.73
C ASP A 428 14.99 -8.31 -6.87
N MET A 429 16.27 -8.62 -6.52
CA MET A 429 17.35 -8.80 -7.48
C MET A 429 17.10 -9.92 -8.50
N VAL A 430 16.37 -10.97 -8.13
CA VAL A 430 15.94 -12.01 -9.08
C VAL A 430 15.07 -11.44 -10.22
N ALA A 431 14.25 -10.44 -9.91
CA ALA A 431 13.43 -9.77 -10.92
C ALA A 431 14.28 -8.90 -11.85
N TYR A 432 15.23 -8.15 -11.29
CA TYR A 432 16.20 -7.37 -12.07
C TYR A 432 17.07 -8.26 -12.96
N GLU A 433 17.52 -9.41 -12.44
CA GLU A 433 18.26 -10.41 -13.23
C GLU A 433 17.44 -10.90 -14.44
N LYS A 434 16.17 -11.26 -14.25
CA LYS A 434 15.29 -11.67 -15.35
C LYS A 434 15.10 -10.58 -16.39
N PHE A 435 14.93 -9.34 -15.94
CA PHE A 435 14.81 -8.20 -16.83
C PHE A 435 16.08 -8.01 -17.67
N ASN A 436 17.25 -7.97 -17.01
CA ASN A 436 18.55 -7.79 -17.66
C ASN A 436 18.90 -8.92 -18.66
N ASN A 437 18.38 -10.13 -18.41
CA ASN A 437 18.57 -11.29 -19.29
C ASN A 437 17.49 -11.39 -20.40
N GLY A 438 16.58 -10.39 -20.53
CA GLY A 438 15.51 -10.42 -21.53
C GLY A 438 14.46 -11.52 -21.30
N GLN A 439 14.32 -12.00 -20.08
CA GLN A 439 13.41 -13.11 -19.71
C GLN A 439 12.08 -12.62 -19.13
N MET A 440 11.90 -11.30 -19.05
CA MET A 440 10.67 -10.70 -18.52
C MET A 440 9.65 -10.53 -19.64
N THR A 441 8.42 -10.94 -19.39
CA THR A 441 7.30 -10.83 -20.34
C THR A 441 6.16 -10.05 -19.73
N ASP A 442 5.45 -9.28 -20.54
CA ASP A 442 4.27 -8.57 -20.12
C ASP A 442 3.03 -9.47 -20.19
N TYR A 443 2.11 -9.20 -19.29
CA TYR A 443 0.78 -9.78 -19.30
C TYR A 443 -0.26 -8.69 -19.03
N VAL A 444 -1.31 -8.69 -19.84
CA VAL A 444 -2.49 -7.84 -19.65
C VAL A 444 -3.70 -8.76 -19.72
N PRO A 445 -4.56 -8.83 -18.68
CA PRO A 445 -5.72 -9.71 -18.72
C PRO A 445 -6.67 -9.29 -19.86
N THR A 446 -7.19 -10.28 -20.57
CA THR A 446 -8.24 -10.08 -21.57
C THR A 446 -9.57 -9.75 -20.91
N ASP A 447 -10.57 -9.33 -21.69
CA ASP A 447 -11.91 -9.11 -21.16
C ASP A 447 -12.56 -10.44 -20.69
N ASP A 448 -12.21 -11.56 -21.33
CA ASP A 448 -12.68 -12.89 -20.92
C ASP A 448 -12.04 -13.30 -19.57
N ASP A 449 -10.76 -13.02 -19.34
CA ASP A 449 -10.11 -13.27 -18.05
C ASP A 449 -10.80 -12.50 -16.92
N LEU A 450 -11.18 -11.25 -17.18
CA LEU A 450 -11.88 -10.41 -16.20
C LEU A 450 -13.34 -10.84 -16.01
N ALA A 451 -14.02 -11.27 -17.06
CA ALA A 451 -15.39 -11.73 -16.99
C ALA A 451 -15.54 -12.94 -16.04
N VAL A 452 -14.55 -13.84 -16.00
CA VAL A 452 -14.51 -14.96 -15.05
C VAL A 452 -14.48 -14.46 -13.60
N GLY A 453 -13.67 -13.44 -13.31
CA GLY A 453 -13.64 -12.81 -11.99
C GLY A 453 -14.95 -12.15 -11.63
N PHE A 454 -15.53 -11.37 -12.55
CA PHE A 454 -16.80 -10.65 -12.33
C PHE A 454 -18.00 -11.57 -12.16
N ALA A 455 -18.01 -12.75 -12.78
CA ALA A 455 -19.10 -13.72 -12.62
C ALA A 455 -19.25 -14.22 -11.18
N GLY A 456 -18.18 -14.13 -10.37
CA GLY A 456 -18.18 -14.51 -8.96
C GLY A 456 -18.58 -13.41 -7.98
N LEU A 457 -18.84 -12.19 -8.46
CA LEU A 457 -19.17 -11.07 -7.57
C LEU A 457 -20.50 -11.31 -6.84
N PRO A 458 -20.57 -11.05 -5.51
CA PRO A 458 -21.80 -11.12 -4.75
C PRO A 458 -22.88 -10.17 -5.30
N LYS A 459 -24.11 -10.67 -5.40
CA LYS A 459 -25.25 -9.82 -5.75
C LYS A 459 -25.78 -9.18 -4.48
N VAL A 460 -25.42 -7.93 -4.25
CA VAL A 460 -25.89 -7.12 -3.12
C VAL A 460 -26.86 -6.08 -3.68
N GLU A 461 -28.13 -6.24 -3.38
CA GLU A 461 -29.17 -5.22 -3.64
C GLU A 461 -29.19 -4.30 -2.40
N LEU A 462 -28.85 -3.02 -2.57
CA LEU A 462 -28.87 -1.97 -1.53
C LEU A 462 -30.12 -1.11 -1.70
#